data_a0468dd97a6e0bd55eab0456ddec31f1
#
_entry.id   a0468dd97a6e0bd55eab0456ddec31f1
#
_cell.length_a   1.000
_cell.length_b   1.000
_cell.length_c   1.000
_cell.angle_alpha   90.00
_cell.angle_beta   90.00
_cell.angle_gamma   90.00
#
_symmetry.space_group_name_H-M   'P 1'
#
loop_
_entity.id
_entity.type
_entity.pdbx_description
1 polymer ?
#
loop_
_entity_poly.entity_id
_entity_poly.type
_entity_poly.pdbx_seq_one_letter_code
_entity_poly.pdbx_strand_id
1 'polypeptide(L)'
;MLTRNQKNNRNNVFIMDMEKIIPNNHLIRKVDKVIQFDFIYDIVEDLYADEIGRPSIDPVVLFKIIFIQYLFNIRSMRRTIEEIEVNVAYRWFLGFDFNDDIPHFSTFGKNYMRRFEGSTVFEEIFNTILYQAMKLKLVKMDNIFVDSTHIKAYANKRHINDILINDSTHRYVKQLQEEINELRVEEGKPEVNFDEPKKVAKSLTDPDCGMFHKGEKERQLAYSNQVISDENGWVLASEVFPGNANDGQMALDTVVDYIEEHKEVKVAVMDSGYNNPILLHEIFKRNVLPVIPYKRPIGRAGHGGSSGEMYLTKFRFKYIEMHDYYVCPNEMILTYRGTNKLGYREYKTKVQNCLNCPFKTHCTNQKIKVLTRHPYEYVRPLAREARLSEMGKDLYPKRKTSIERVFGIAKMNHCLGFTFLRGLKKNEDRSFMIFSMYNLKKLATLMA
;
A
#
# COMPACT_ATOMS: atom_id res chain seq x y z
N MET A 1 43.53 29.16 14.81
CA MET A 1 43.16 30.29 15.74
C MET A 1 41.78 30.03 16.30
N LEU A 2 41.65 30.10 17.64
CA LEU A 2 40.33 30.05 18.31
C LEU A 2 39.70 31.45 18.25
N THR A 3 38.63 31.63 17.54
CA THR A 3 37.89 32.89 17.49
C THR A 3 36.81 32.88 18.59
N ARG A 4 36.84 33.85 19.49
CA ARG A 4 35.76 34.04 20.50
C ARG A 4 34.85 35.16 20.03
N ASN A 5 33.57 34.84 19.81
CA ASN A 5 32.57 35.85 19.47
C ASN A 5 32.10 36.54 20.75
N GLN A 6 32.55 37.76 20.97
CA GLN A 6 32.19 38.60 22.16
C GLN A 6 30.97 39.50 21.90
N LYS A 7 30.47 39.59 20.65
CA LYS A 7 29.34 40.46 20.33
C LYS A 7 28.02 39.69 20.46
N ASN A 8 27.14 40.13 21.32
CA ASN A 8 25.77 39.63 21.43
C ASN A 8 24.81 40.68 20.83
N ASN A 9 24.33 40.39 19.61
CA ASN A 9 23.46 41.29 18.85
C ASN A 9 21.97 40.96 19.01
N ARG A 10 21.57 40.16 20.01
CA ARG A 10 20.20 39.68 20.18
C ARG A 10 19.18 40.79 20.42
N ASN A 11 19.63 41.93 20.95
CA ASN A 11 18.79 43.10 21.28
C ASN A 11 18.78 44.17 20.18
N ASN A 12 19.42 43.90 19.03
CA ASN A 12 19.40 44.86 17.94
C ASN A 12 18.01 44.87 17.28
N VAL A 13 17.49 46.06 17.03
CA VAL A 13 16.23 46.28 16.33
C VAL A 13 16.53 46.45 14.85
N PHE A 14 15.85 45.67 13.99
CA PHE A 14 15.91 45.79 12.54
C PHE A 14 14.49 45.96 12.02
N ILE A 15 14.31 46.86 11.06
CA ILE A 15 13.07 46.95 10.28
C ILE A 15 13.31 46.23 8.97
N MET A 16 12.65 45.09 8.79
CA MET A 16 12.76 44.29 7.59
C MET A 16 11.38 43.78 7.17
N ASP A 17 11.19 43.71 5.86
CA ASP A 17 10.05 43.06 5.23
C ASP A 17 10.23 41.55 5.31
N MET A 18 9.20 40.81 5.74
CA MET A 18 9.23 39.34 5.83
C MET A 18 9.58 38.70 4.48
N GLU A 19 9.10 39.32 3.41
CA GLU A 19 9.40 38.92 2.02
C GLU A 19 10.91 38.90 1.74
N LYS A 20 11.68 39.81 2.30
CA LYS A 20 13.13 39.92 2.11
C LYS A 20 13.95 39.03 3.02
N ILE A 21 13.38 38.57 4.14
CA ILE A 21 14.08 37.72 5.10
C ILE A 21 14.26 36.32 4.55
N ILE A 22 13.27 35.82 3.79
CA ILE A 22 13.26 34.44 3.30
C ILE A 22 14.08 34.36 2.02
N PRO A 23 15.10 33.48 1.95
CA PRO A 23 15.91 33.30 0.73
C PRO A 23 15.07 32.85 -0.47
N ASN A 24 15.38 33.36 -1.67
CA ASN A 24 14.65 33.01 -2.89
C ASN A 24 14.68 31.50 -3.22
N ASN A 25 15.72 30.79 -2.82
CA ASN A 25 15.88 29.34 -3.02
C ASN A 25 15.24 28.50 -1.90
N HIS A 26 14.59 29.11 -0.90
CA HIS A 26 13.93 28.39 0.17
C HIS A 26 12.79 27.51 -0.36
N LEU A 27 12.66 26.26 0.13
CA LEU A 27 11.67 25.28 -0.35
C LEU A 27 10.24 25.84 -0.33
N ILE A 28 9.89 26.59 0.70
CA ILE A 28 8.53 27.11 0.87
C ILE A 28 8.14 28.10 -0.24
N ARG A 29 9.10 28.94 -0.70
CA ARG A 29 8.90 29.82 -1.85
C ARG A 29 8.72 29.05 -3.15
N LYS A 30 9.49 27.96 -3.31
CA LYS A 30 9.36 27.09 -4.49
C LYS A 30 7.99 26.44 -4.51
N VAL A 31 7.50 25.99 -3.35
CA VAL A 31 6.16 25.41 -3.20
C VAL A 31 5.08 26.44 -3.50
N ASP A 32 5.14 27.63 -2.91
CA ASP A 32 4.16 28.70 -3.10
C ASP A 32 4.07 29.18 -4.58
N LYS A 33 5.19 29.06 -5.30
CA LYS A 33 5.31 29.46 -6.70
C LYS A 33 4.67 28.47 -7.69
N VAL A 34 4.66 27.18 -7.37
CA VAL A 34 4.23 26.13 -8.31
C VAL A 34 2.76 25.75 -8.17
N ILE A 35 2.11 26.15 -7.08
CA ILE A 35 0.71 25.84 -6.84
C ILE A 35 0.01 26.98 -6.12
N GLN A 36 -1.16 27.35 -6.62
CA GLN A 36 -2.10 28.23 -5.92
C GLN A 36 -3.03 27.35 -5.11
N PHE A 37 -3.25 27.68 -3.83
CA PHE A 37 -3.99 26.84 -2.90
C PHE A 37 -5.49 27.13 -2.85
N ASP A 38 -5.99 28.03 -3.70
CA ASP A 38 -7.41 28.44 -3.73
C ASP A 38 -8.35 27.27 -4.05
N PHE A 39 -7.86 26.25 -4.77
CA PHE A 39 -8.61 25.02 -5.03
C PHE A 39 -9.11 24.30 -3.75
N ILE A 40 -8.50 24.60 -2.60
CA ILE A 40 -8.93 24.04 -1.31
C ILE A 40 -10.30 24.60 -0.93
N TYR A 41 -10.62 25.86 -1.28
CA TYR A 41 -11.95 26.42 -1.03
C TYR A 41 -13.01 25.62 -1.77
N ASP A 42 -12.79 25.34 -3.06
CA ASP A 42 -13.73 24.61 -3.91
C ASP A 42 -13.98 23.17 -3.36
N ILE A 43 -12.94 22.52 -2.83
CA ILE A 43 -13.04 21.16 -2.27
C ILE A 43 -13.82 21.12 -0.95
N VAL A 44 -13.75 22.17 -0.14
CA VAL A 44 -14.31 22.16 1.21
C VAL A 44 -15.60 22.97 1.36
N GLU A 45 -16.02 23.71 0.36
CA GLU A 45 -17.16 24.64 0.40
C GLU A 45 -18.41 24.00 1.00
N ASP A 46 -18.79 22.83 0.48
CA ASP A 46 -19.98 22.10 0.93
C ASP A 46 -19.92 21.61 2.40
N LEU A 47 -18.74 21.65 3.02
CA LEU A 47 -18.53 21.23 4.40
C LEU A 47 -18.63 22.40 5.39
N TYR A 48 -18.88 23.60 4.92
CA TYR A 48 -19.04 24.80 5.72
C TYR A 48 -20.46 25.35 5.58
N ALA A 49 -20.99 25.90 6.66
CA ALA A 49 -22.32 26.53 6.64
C ALA A 49 -22.20 27.97 6.11
N ASP A 50 -23.10 28.35 5.22
CA ASP A 50 -23.07 29.63 4.52
C ASP A 50 -23.30 30.84 5.44
N GLU A 51 -24.24 30.76 6.40
CA GLU A 51 -24.72 31.95 7.12
C GLU A 51 -24.76 31.80 8.66
N ILE A 52 -24.45 30.62 9.22
CA ILE A 52 -24.67 30.36 10.65
C ILE A 52 -23.36 30.01 11.36
N GLY A 53 -23.03 30.76 12.41
CA GLY A 53 -21.97 30.41 13.34
C GLY A 53 -20.84 31.44 13.42
N ARG A 54 -19.87 31.16 14.32
CA ARG A 54 -18.64 31.95 14.43
C ARG A 54 -17.78 31.74 13.19
N PRO A 55 -17.16 32.80 12.58
CA PRO A 55 -16.21 32.64 11.50
C PRO A 55 -15.16 31.56 11.81
N SER A 56 -14.98 30.66 10.88
CA SER A 56 -13.97 29.60 10.99
C SER A 56 -12.57 30.15 10.72
N ILE A 57 -11.53 29.40 11.09
CA ILE A 57 -10.22 29.63 10.52
C ILE A 57 -10.29 29.32 9.03
N ASP A 58 -9.60 30.11 8.25
CA ASP A 58 -9.45 29.90 6.79
C ASP A 58 -9.01 28.45 6.50
N PRO A 59 -9.76 27.70 5.69
CA PRO A 59 -9.42 26.32 5.35
C PRO A 59 -8.06 26.19 4.66
N VAL A 60 -7.67 27.13 3.83
CA VAL A 60 -6.35 27.15 3.16
C VAL A 60 -5.25 27.22 4.22
N VAL A 61 -5.41 28.08 5.23
CA VAL A 61 -4.47 28.18 6.36
C VAL A 61 -4.40 26.86 7.13
N LEU A 62 -5.55 26.24 7.42
CA LEU A 62 -5.59 24.95 8.13
C LEU A 62 -4.82 23.86 7.36
N PHE A 63 -4.99 23.75 6.06
CA PHE A 63 -4.27 22.75 5.26
C PHE A 63 -2.80 23.12 5.06
N LYS A 64 -2.46 24.41 4.88
CA LYS A 64 -1.05 24.85 4.85
C LYS A 64 -0.28 24.51 6.13
N ILE A 65 -0.92 24.52 7.30
CA ILE A 65 -0.31 24.05 8.56
C ILE A 65 0.06 22.55 8.47
N ILE A 66 -0.83 21.70 7.91
CA ILE A 66 -0.53 20.29 7.71
C ILE A 66 0.57 20.10 6.65
N PHE A 67 0.56 20.92 5.60
CA PHE A 67 1.60 20.89 4.58
C PHE A 67 2.97 21.19 5.17
N ILE A 68 3.10 22.20 6.04
CA ILE A 68 4.33 22.48 6.80
C ILE A 68 4.74 21.23 7.58
N GLN A 69 3.83 20.60 8.31
CA GLN A 69 4.10 19.42 9.11
C GLN A 69 4.79 18.32 8.29
N TYR A 70 4.20 17.92 7.18
CA TYR A 70 4.73 16.80 6.39
C TYR A 70 5.85 17.22 5.43
N LEU A 71 5.87 18.45 4.95
CA LEU A 71 6.93 18.96 4.08
C LEU A 71 8.29 19.03 4.80
N PHE A 72 8.25 19.40 6.10
CA PHE A 72 9.45 19.58 6.94
C PHE A 72 9.65 18.48 7.96
N ASN A 73 8.96 17.33 7.83
CA ASN A 73 9.11 16.15 8.69
C ASN A 73 8.86 16.43 10.18
N ILE A 74 7.91 17.29 10.49
CA ILE A 74 7.54 17.60 11.87
C ILE A 74 6.55 16.54 12.36
N ARG A 75 6.87 15.85 13.46
CA ARG A 75 6.17 14.61 13.84
C ARG A 75 4.78 14.81 14.47
N SER A 76 4.43 16.00 14.95
CA SER A 76 3.16 16.23 15.60
C SER A 76 2.63 17.64 15.36
N MET A 77 1.30 17.79 15.36
CA MET A 77 0.64 19.08 15.21
C MET A 77 1.08 20.09 16.28
N ARG A 78 1.23 19.65 17.55
CA ARG A 78 1.73 20.54 18.62
C ARG A 78 3.10 21.12 18.26
N ARG A 79 4.04 20.27 17.85
CA ARG A 79 5.37 20.73 17.44
C ARG A 79 5.31 21.61 16.20
N THR A 80 4.39 21.35 15.28
CA THR A 80 4.20 22.19 14.10
C THR A 80 3.79 23.62 14.50
N ILE A 81 2.87 23.76 15.41
CA ILE A 81 2.46 25.07 15.92
C ILE A 81 3.62 25.79 16.61
N GLU A 82 4.34 25.11 17.51
CA GLU A 82 5.53 25.66 18.18
C GLU A 82 6.60 26.14 17.18
N GLU A 83 6.81 25.41 16.09
CA GLU A 83 7.73 25.84 15.03
C GLU A 83 7.19 27.06 14.24
N ILE A 84 5.88 27.09 13.94
CA ILE A 84 5.26 28.23 13.25
C ILE A 84 5.37 29.51 14.07
N GLU A 85 5.25 29.44 15.40
CA GLU A 85 5.38 30.61 16.30
C GLU A 85 6.70 31.35 16.12
N VAL A 86 7.81 30.63 15.87
CA VAL A 86 9.15 31.18 15.81
C VAL A 86 9.79 31.24 14.42
N ASN A 87 9.17 30.60 13.42
CA ASN A 87 9.75 30.51 12.08
C ASN A 87 9.10 31.48 11.10
N VAL A 88 9.86 32.47 10.67
CA VAL A 88 9.40 33.52 9.74
C VAL A 88 8.93 32.94 8.39
N ALA A 89 9.60 31.91 7.88
CA ALA A 89 9.22 31.31 6.59
C ALA A 89 7.87 30.57 6.68
N TYR A 90 7.55 29.98 7.82
CA TYR A 90 6.26 29.32 8.00
C TYR A 90 5.13 30.33 8.18
N ARG A 91 5.36 31.42 8.95
CA ARG A 91 4.41 32.52 9.08
C ARG A 91 4.11 33.15 7.73
N TRP A 92 5.15 33.45 6.96
CA TRP A 92 5.00 34.00 5.60
C TRP A 92 4.15 33.11 4.70
N PHE A 93 4.37 31.79 4.72
CA PHE A 93 3.60 30.83 3.91
C PHE A 93 2.13 30.78 4.29
N LEU A 94 1.82 31.00 5.57
CA LEU A 94 0.45 31.08 6.10
C LEU A 94 -0.21 32.44 5.88
N GLY A 95 0.55 33.46 5.50
CA GLY A 95 0.07 34.83 5.39
C GLY A 95 -0.03 35.55 6.74
N PHE A 96 0.67 35.07 7.78
CA PHE A 96 0.66 35.66 9.13
C PHE A 96 1.83 36.61 9.32
N ASP A 97 1.56 37.75 9.98
CA ASP A 97 2.61 38.63 10.50
C ASP A 97 3.07 38.18 11.91
N PHE A 98 3.97 38.97 12.53
CA PHE A 98 4.49 38.65 13.87
C PHE A 98 3.48 38.88 15.02
N ASN A 99 2.42 39.63 14.78
CA ASN A 99 1.39 39.95 15.77
C ASN A 99 0.20 39.00 15.66
N ASP A 100 0.08 38.25 14.55
CA ASP A 100 -1.01 37.31 14.35
C ASP A 100 -0.92 36.13 15.31
N ASP A 101 -2.07 35.80 15.89
CA ASP A 101 -2.22 34.64 16.76
C ASP A 101 -2.18 33.33 15.94
N ILE A 102 -1.32 32.41 16.33
CA ILE A 102 -1.25 31.10 15.70
C ILE A 102 -2.35 30.20 16.26
N PRO A 103 -3.09 29.48 15.40
CA PRO A 103 -4.15 28.58 15.84
C PRO A 103 -3.64 27.50 16.80
N HIS A 104 -4.42 27.22 17.85
CA HIS A 104 -4.06 26.16 18.81
C HIS A 104 -3.97 24.79 18.11
N PHE A 105 -3.02 23.94 18.51
CA PHE A 105 -2.77 22.63 17.88
C PHE A 105 -4.00 21.70 17.83
N SER A 106 -4.98 21.85 18.73
CA SER A 106 -6.22 21.05 18.70
C SER A 106 -7.23 21.52 17.65
N THR A 107 -7.01 22.69 17.05
CA THR A 107 -7.99 23.30 16.10
C THR A 107 -8.18 22.44 14.88
N PHE A 108 -7.08 21.94 14.30
CA PHE A 108 -7.19 21.02 13.17
C PHE A 108 -7.96 19.75 13.54
N GLY A 109 -7.62 19.10 14.65
CA GLY A 109 -8.31 17.89 15.10
C GLY A 109 -9.82 18.10 15.33
N LYS A 110 -10.23 19.28 15.86
CA LYS A 110 -11.65 19.62 16.02
C LYS A 110 -12.35 19.83 14.67
N ASN A 111 -11.69 20.49 13.70
CA ASN A 111 -12.23 20.65 12.35
C ASN A 111 -12.30 19.31 11.63
N TYR A 112 -11.28 18.45 11.76
CA TYR A 112 -11.28 17.11 11.21
C TYR A 112 -12.53 16.34 11.66
N MET A 113 -12.74 16.20 12.98
CA MET A 113 -13.86 15.46 13.56
C MET A 113 -15.25 16.03 13.18
N ARG A 114 -15.34 17.32 12.94
CA ARG A 114 -16.63 17.98 12.65
C ARG A 114 -16.99 18.07 11.18
N ARG A 115 -15.99 18.13 10.29
CA ARG A 115 -16.18 18.44 8.88
C ARG A 115 -15.53 17.42 7.95
N PHE A 116 -14.29 17.04 8.23
CA PHE A 116 -13.46 16.30 7.27
C PHE A 116 -13.50 14.78 7.47
N GLU A 117 -13.89 14.29 8.67
CA GLU A 117 -13.96 12.84 8.94
C GLU A 117 -15.00 12.18 8.03
N GLY A 118 -14.57 11.18 7.26
CA GLY A 118 -15.42 10.47 6.30
C GLY A 118 -15.59 11.18 4.95
N SER A 119 -15.00 12.36 4.75
CA SER A 119 -15.00 13.05 3.45
C SER A 119 -13.88 12.56 2.53
N THR A 120 -13.90 13.00 1.26
CA THR A 120 -12.88 12.75 0.22
C THR A 120 -11.84 13.87 0.12
N VAL A 121 -11.92 14.89 0.97
CA VAL A 121 -11.10 16.12 0.89
C VAL A 121 -9.60 15.83 0.76
N PHE A 122 -9.08 14.89 1.52
CA PHE A 122 -7.64 14.58 1.54
C PHE A 122 -7.18 13.91 0.24
N GLU A 123 -8.02 13.05 -0.30
CA GLU A 123 -7.81 12.40 -1.59
C GLU A 123 -7.91 13.41 -2.74
N GLU A 124 -8.90 14.30 -2.72
CA GLU A 124 -9.08 15.33 -3.73
C GLU A 124 -7.90 16.33 -3.75
N ILE A 125 -7.39 16.72 -2.58
CA ILE A 125 -6.17 17.54 -2.49
C ILE A 125 -4.97 16.80 -3.10
N PHE A 126 -4.82 15.50 -2.81
CA PHE A 126 -3.76 14.66 -3.38
C PHE A 126 -3.88 14.60 -4.91
N ASN A 127 -5.07 14.31 -5.43
CA ASN A 127 -5.35 14.22 -6.85
C ASN A 127 -5.12 15.56 -7.57
N THR A 128 -5.53 16.69 -6.95
CA THR A 128 -5.31 18.02 -7.52
C THR A 128 -3.82 18.35 -7.65
N ILE A 129 -3.01 18.04 -6.64
CA ILE A 129 -1.54 18.23 -6.68
C ILE A 129 -0.90 17.35 -7.75
N LEU A 130 -1.30 16.07 -7.83
CA LEU A 130 -0.82 15.14 -8.85
C LEU A 130 -1.19 15.64 -10.26
N TYR A 131 -2.43 16.13 -10.44
CA TYR A 131 -2.90 16.65 -11.71
C TYR A 131 -2.08 17.83 -12.23
N GLN A 132 -1.54 18.68 -11.35
CA GLN A 132 -0.61 19.76 -11.78
C GLN A 132 0.66 19.18 -12.42
N ALA A 133 1.21 18.11 -11.85
CA ALA A 133 2.37 17.43 -12.44
C ALA A 133 2.02 16.74 -13.78
N MET A 134 0.80 16.17 -13.88
CA MET A 134 0.30 15.55 -15.11
C MET A 134 0.12 16.59 -16.24
N LYS A 135 -0.45 17.78 -15.95
CA LYS A 135 -0.56 18.88 -16.90
C LYS A 135 0.79 19.30 -17.50
N LEU A 136 1.84 19.23 -16.70
CA LEU A 136 3.20 19.54 -17.12
C LEU A 136 3.89 18.35 -17.82
N LYS A 137 3.18 17.23 -18.04
CA LYS A 137 3.68 16.00 -18.67
C LYS A 137 4.90 15.38 -17.94
N LEU A 138 4.99 15.60 -16.63
CA LEU A 138 6.07 15.06 -15.79
C LEU A 138 5.79 13.63 -15.34
N VAL A 139 4.52 13.22 -15.34
CA VAL A 139 4.03 11.90 -14.91
C VAL A 139 3.86 11.00 -16.14
N LYS A 140 4.30 9.75 -16.01
CA LYS A 140 4.16 8.71 -17.04
C LYS A 140 3.34 7.56 -16.50
N MET A 141 2.18 7.31 -17.08
CA MET A 141 1.23 6.31 -16.59
C MET A 141 1.31 4.95 -17.31
N ASP A 142 2.11 4.82 -18.36
CA ASP A 142 2.25 3.57 -19.14
C ASP A 142 2.75 2.40 -18.28
N ASN A 143 3.69 2.67 -17.37
CA ASN A 143 4.33 1.69 -16.50
C ASN A 143 4.13 2.08 -15.04
N ILE A 144 3.36 1.29 -14.32
CA ILE A 144 3.14 1.50 -12.89
C ILE A 144 4.00 0.55 -12.05
N PHE A 145 4.47 1.05 -10.92
CA PHE A 145 5.24 0.32 -9.93
C PHE A 145 4.46 0.25 -8.64
N VAL A 146 4.16 -0.97 -8.20
CA VAL A 146 3.34 -1.23 -7.03
C VAL A 146 4.16 -1.91 -5.94
N ASP A 147 4.02 -1.42 -4.74
CA ASP A 147 4.62 -2.02 -3.55
C ASP A 147 3.88 -1.57 -2.29
N SER A 148 4.11 -2.24 -1.18
CA SER A 148 3.57 -1.87 0.12
C SER A 148 4.66 -1.52 1.12
N THR A 149 4.31 -0.68 2.09
CA THR A 149 5.20 -0.37 3.19
C THR A 149 4.45 -0.31 4.51
N HIS A 150 5.09 -0.78 5.59
CA HIS A 150 4.48 -0.80 6.90
C HIS A 150 4.73 0.52 7.64
N ILE A 151 3.65 1.02 8.26
CA ILE A 151 3.62 2.18 9.14
C ILE A 151 3.39 1.66 10.56
N LYS A 152 4.32 1.92 11.47
CA LYS A 152 4.18 1.49 12.86
C LYS A 152 3.01 2.22 13.53
N ALA A 153 2.05 1.46 14.06
CA ALA A 153 0.88 1.99 14.74
C ALA A 153 1.18 2.42 16.19
N TYR A 154 0.46 3.43 16.65
CA TYR A 154 0.46 3.85 18.08
C TYR A 154 -0.50 2.97 18.88
N ALA A 155 -0.15 1.71 19.03
CA ALA A 155 -0.97 0.69 19.68
C ALA A 155 -0.16 -0.13 20.69
N ASN A 156 -0.83 -0.58 21.76
CA ASN A 156 -0.18 -1.35 22.83
C ASN A 156 -0.21 -2.84 22.52
N LYS A 157 0.96 -3.45 22.36
CA LYS A 157 1.12 -4.90 22.08
C LYS A 157 0.64 -5.82 23.22
N ARG A 158 0.51 -5.31 24.45
CA ARG A 158 0.07 -6.10 25.61
C ARG A 158 -1.45 -6.16 25.74
N HIS A 159 -2.18 -5.31 25.02
CA HIS A 159 -3.64 -5.22 25.05
C HIS A 159 -4.19 -5.75 23.71
N ILE A 160 -4.11 -7.06 23.54
CA ILE A 160 -4.60 -7.78 22.35
C ILE A 160 -5.65 -8.80 22.80
N ASN A 161 -6.80 -8.79 22.15
CA ASN A 161 -7.84 -9.80 22.33
C ASN A 161 -8.16 -10.48 21.00
N ASP A 162 -8.47 -11.77 21.09
CA ASP A 162 -9.03 -12.49 19.96
C ASP A 162 -10.51 -12.13 19.81
N ILE A 163 -10.86 -11.56 18.67
CA ILE A 163 -12.23 -11.26 18.31
C ILE A 163 -12.64 -12.04 17.07
N LEU A 164 -13.92 -12.41 17.01
CA LEU A 164 -14.49 -12.99 15.80
C LEU A 164 -14.81 -11.85 14.82
N ILE A 165 -14.26 -11.92 13.62
CA ILE A 165 -14.54 -10.99 12.55
C ILE A 165 -15.06 -11.76 11.34
N ASN A 166 -16.09 -11.21 10.69
CA ASN A 166 -16.40 -11.60 9.34
C ASN A 166 -15.31 -11.04 8.44
N ASP A 167 -14.70 -11.89 7.61
CA ASP A 167 -13.69 -11.45 6.65
C ASP A 167 -14.36 -10.46 5.69
N SER A 168 -13.83 -9.24 5.61
CA SER A 168 -14.24 -8.31 4.56
C SER A 168 -13.67 -8.85 3.25
N THR A 169 -14.52 -9.55 2.50
CA THR A 169 -14.09 -10.20 1.27
C THR A 169 -14.08 -9.15 0.16
N HIS A 170 -12.93 -8.96 -0.47
CA HIS A 170 -12.77 -8.09 -1.63
C HIS A 170 -13.72 -8.51 -2.78
N ARG A 171 -14.19 -7.55 -3.57
CA ARG A 171 -15.15 -7.76 -4.67
C ARG A 171 -14.76 -8.95 -5.57
N TYR A 172 -13.49 -8.99 -6.00
CA TYR A 172 -12.99 -10.05 -6.88
C TYR A 172 -12.86 -11.41 -6.18
N VAL A 173 -12.62 -11.42 -4.86
CA VAL A 173 -12.59 -12.66 -4.08
C VAL A 173 -14.01 -13.22 -3.90
N LYS A 174 -15.02 -12.34 -3.72
CA LYS A 174 -16.43 -12.77 -3.67
C LYS A 174 -16.87 -13.43 -4.97
N GLN A 175 -16.59 -12.80 -6.10
CA GLN A 175 -16.89 -13.39 -7.39
C GLN A 175 -16.26 -14.78 -7.56
N LEU A 176 -14.99 -14.95 -7.17
CA LEU A 176 -14.33 -16.26 -7.19
C LEU A 176 -14.99 -17.26 -6.23
N GLN A 177 -15.47 -16.81 -5.06
CA GLN A 177 -16.18 -17.68 -4.10
C GLN A 177 -17.52 -18.17 -4.66
N GLU A 178 -18.25 -17.32 -5.38
CA GLU A 178 -19.46 -17.66 -6.10
C GLU A 178 -19.16 -18.70 -7.20
N GLU A 179 -18.18 -18.47 -8.07
CA GLU A 179 -17.74 -19.43 -9.08
C GLU A 179 -17.32 -20.79 -8.48
N ILE A 180 -16.65 -20.78 -7.31
CA ILE A 180 -16.27 -21.99 -6.59
C ILE A 180 -17.51 -22.78 -6.15
N ASN A 181 -18.51 -22.08 -5.60
CA ASN A 181 -19.74 -22.72 -5.14
C ASN A 181 -20.55 -23.27 -6.31
N GLU A 182 -20.67 -22.55 -7.41
CA GLU A 182 -21.30 -23.06 -8.65
C GLU A 182 -20.64 -24.37 -9.11
N LEU A 183 -19.31 -24.39 -9.27
CA LEU A 183 -18.57 -25.60 -9.65
C LEU A 183 -18.78 -26.75 -8.66
N ARG A 184 -18.87 -26.47 -7.36
CA ARG A 184 -19.08 -27.49 -6.32
C ARG A 184 -20.49 -28.07 -6.40
N VAL A 185 -21.51 -27.23 -6.64
CA VAL A 185 -22.90 -27.69 -6.84
C VAL A 185 -23.01 -28.56 -8.07
N GLU A 186 -22.39 -28.18 -9.19
CA GLU A 186 -22.31 -29.01 -10.41
C GLU A 186 -21.64 -30.38 -10.15
N GLU A 187 -20.66 -30.43 -9.23
CA GLU A 187 -19.98 -31.66 -8.82
C GLU A 187 -20.78 -32.46 -7.75
N GLY A 188 -21.97 -32.03 -7.36
CA GLY A 188 -22.80 -32.67 -6.32
C GLY A 188 -22.23 -32.49 -4.91
N LYS A 189 -21.43 -31.46 -4.66
CA LYS A 189 -20.85 -31.13 -3.35
C LYS A 189 -21.62 -29.99 -2.70
N PRO A 190 -21.70 -29.92 -1.35
CA PRO A 190 -22.31 -28.80 -0.67
C PRO A 190 -21.52 -27.50 -0.89
N GLU A 191 -22.22 -26.38 -0.93
CA GLU A 191 -21.62 -25.05 -0.92
C GLU A 191 -20.72 -24.83 0.30
N VAL A 192 -19.75 -23.95 0.15
CA VAL A 192 -18.87 -23.50 1.23
C VAL A 192 -19.38 -22.17 1.74
N ASN A 193 -19.63 -22.06 3.03
CA ASN A 193 -19.86 -20.76 3.66
C ASN A 193 -18.49 -20.09 3.88
N PHE A 194 -18.19 -19.10 3.06
CA PHE A 194 -16.96 -18.31 3.17
C PHE A 194 -17.07 -17.17 4.20
N ASP A 195 -18.28 -16.86 4.67
CA ASP A 195 -18.55 -15.79 5.66
C ASP A 195 -18.42 -16.29 7.11
N GLU A 196 -17.88 -17.49 7.34
CA GLU A 196 -17.65 -17.97 8.70
C GLU A 196 -16.66 -17.03 9.44
N PRO A 197 -17.07 -16.52 10.63
CA PRO A 197 -16.22 -15.59 11.37
C PRO A 197 -14.91 -16.27 11.80
N LYS A 198 -13.80 -15.57 11.53
CA LYS A 198 -12.47 -16.02 11.92
C LYS A 198 -12.00 -15.34 13.20
N LYS A 199 -11.34 -16.07 14.09
CA LYS A 199 -10.66 -15.48 15.24
C LYS A 199 -9.42 -14.72 14.77
N VAL A 200 -9.39 -13.43 15.01
CA VAL A 200 -8.25 -12.57 14.69
C VAL A 200 -7.82 -11.80 15.93
N ALA A 201 -6.53 -11.79 16.19
CA ALA A 201 -5.95 -11.02 17.27
C ALA A 201 -5.97 -9.53 16.92
N LYS A 202 -6.77 -8.73 17.64
CA LYS A 202 -6.86 -7.28 17.47
C LYS A 202 -6.42 -6.51 18.69
N SER A 203 -5.80 -5.36 18.46
CA SER A 203 -5.45 -4.43 19.53
C SER A 203 -6.69 -3.75 20.08
N LEU A 204 -6.83 -3.68 21.42
CA LEU A 204 -7.91 -2.92 22.07
C LEU A 204 -7.72 -1.42 21.95
N THR A 205 -6.48 -0.95 21.79
CA THR A 205 -6.17 0.49 21.69
C THR A 205 -6.32 1.04 20.29
N ASP A 206 -6.21 0.19 19.28
CA ASP A 206 -6.37 0.51 17.85
C ASP A 206 -6.81 -0.74 17.10
N PRO A 207 -8.14 -1.01 17.03
CA PRO A 207 -8.66 -2.25 16.45
C PRO A 207 -8.42 -2.40 14.94
N ASP A 208 -8.14 -1.29 14.25
CA ASP A 208 -7.95 -1.28 12.80
C ASP A 208 -6.51 -1.60 12.38
N CYS A 209 -5.55 -1.50 13.30
CA CYS A 209 -4.19 -1.95 12.98
C CYS A 209 -4.09 -3.48 12.99
N GLY A 210 -3.12 -4.02 12.25
CA GLY A 210 -2.84 -5.45 12.19
C GLY A 210 -1.48 -5.82 12.78
N MET A 211 -1.35 -7.10 13.18
CA MET A 211 -0.07 -7.63 13.66
C MET A 211 0.82 -8.01 12.48
N PHE A 212 1.83 -7.22 12.23
CA PHE A 212 2.84 -7.47 11.21
C PHE A 212 3.99 -8.30 11.76
N HIS A 213 4.46 -9.27 10.96
CA HIS A 213 5.58 -10.13 11.27
C HIS A 213 6.69 -9.96 10.23
N LYS A 214 7.86 -9.49 10.64
CA LYS A 214 9.05 -9.44 9.78
C LYS A 214 10.05 -10.48 10.25
N GLY A 215 10.04 -11.63 9.55
CA GLY A 215 10.83 -12.78 9.98
C GLY A 215 10.36 -13.36 11.32
N GLU A 216 11.22 -14.11 12.00
CA GLU A 216 10.87 -14.77 13.26
C GLU A 216 10.95 -13.86 14.49
N LYS A 217 11.64 -12.73 14.39
CA LYS A 217 12.04 -11.92 15.56
C LYS A 217 11.26 -10.62 15.75
N GLU A 218 10.68 -10.05 14.69
CA GLU A 218 10.03 -8.74 14.77
C GLU A 218 8.52 -8.86 14.59
N ARG A 219 7.78 -8.59 15.69
CA ARG A 219 6.32 -8.49 15.69
C ARG A 219 5.93 -7.09 16.10
N GLN A 220 5.17 -6.39 15.28
CA GLN A 220 4.67 -5.07 15.61
C GLN A 220 3.25 -4.84 15.09
N LEU A 221 2.50 -4.03 15.83
CA LEU A 221 1.23 -3.51 15.37
C LEU A 221 1.51 -2.42 14.33
N ALA A 222 0.92 -2.55 13.15
CA ALA A 222 1.19 -1.69 12.01
C ALA A 222 -0.03 -1.55 11.10
N TYR A 223 0.04 -0.56 10.24
CA TYR A 223 -0.74 -0.47 9.01
C TYR A 223 0.15 -0.83 7.82
N SER A 224 -0.42 -1.39 6.78
CA SER A 224 0.23 -1.56 5.49
C SER A 224 -0.26 -0.48 4.54
N ASN A 225 0.64 0.28 3.96
CA ASN A 225 0.30 1.29 2.96
C ASN A 225 0.73 0.80 1.59
N GLN A 226 -0.24 0.50 0.74
CA GLN A 226 -0.01 0.13 -0.64
C GLN A 226 0.02 1.39 -1.49
N VAL A 227 1.02 1.49 -2.35
CA VAL A 227 1.28 2.67 -3.17
C VAL A 227 1.52 2.26 -4.61
N ILE A 228 0.97 3.04 -5.51
CA ILE A 228 1.24 2.98 -6.93
C ILE A 228 2.08 4.21 -7.31
N SER A 229 3.18 4.00 -8.02
CA SER A 229 4.00 5.09 -8.56
C SER A 229 4.31 4.88 -10.04
N ASP A 230 4.68 5.95 -10.73
CA ASP A 230 5.25 5.86 -12.07
C ASP A 230 6.75 5.50 -12.06
N GLU A 231 7.35 5.36 -13.23
CA GLU A 231 8.79 5.05 -13.37
C GLU A 231 9.70 6.16 -12.83
N ASN A 232 9.23 7.39 -12.77
CA ASN A 232 9.96 8.55 -12.24
C ASN A 232 9.78 8.71 -10.73
N GLY A 233 8.92 7.89 -10.08
CA GLY A 233 8.62 7.96 -8.66
C GLY A 233 7.63 9.09 -8.33
N TRP A 234 6.70 9.42 -9.20
CA TRP A 234 5.48 10.16 -8.83
C TRP A 234 4.52 9.18 -8.18
N VAL A 235 3.97 9.55 -7.04
CA VAL A 235 2.95 8.75 -6.39
C VAL A 235 1.63 9.02 -7.06
N LEU A 236 1.01 7.96 -7.59
CA LEU A 236 -0.22 7.99 -8.38
C LEU A 236 -1.45 7.63 -7.55
N ALA A 237 -1.30 6.66 -6.64
CA ALA A 237 -2.35 6.24 -5.72
C ALA A 237 -1.75 5.71 -4.41
N SER A 238 -2.54 5.76 -3.34
CA SER A 238 -2.16 5.26 -2.03
C SER A 238 -3.39 4.78 -1.28
N GLU A 239 -3.30 3.60 -0.67
CA GLU A 239 -4.37 3.02 0.14
C GLU A 239 -3.80 2.36 1.39
N VAL A 240 -4.51 2.45 2.52
CA VAL A 240 -4.03 1.95 3.81
C VAL A 240 -4.88 0.78 4.28
N PHE A 241 -4.21 -0.29 4.69
CA PHE A 241 -4.79 -1.54 5.16
C PHE A 241 -4.27 -1.93 6.55
N PRO A 242 -4.92 -2.84 7.27
CA PRO A 242 -4.34 -3.46 8.45
C PRO A 242 -2.99 -4.13 8.15
N GLY A 243 -2.00 -4.03 9.04
CA GLY A 243 -0.64 -4.48 8.78
C GLY A 243 -0.45 -6.00 8.62
N ASN A 244 -1.48 -6.80 8.88
CA ASN A 244 -1.51 -8.25 8.64
C ASN A 244 -2.21 -8.62 7.30
N ALA A 245 -2.69 -7.64 6.54
CA ALA A 245 -3.28 -7.90 5.24
C ALA A 245 -2.23 -8.43 4.24
N ASN A 246 -2.68 -9.28 3.31
CA ASN A 246 -1.79 -9.87 2.31
C ASN A 246 -1.66 -8.95 1.10
N ASP A 247 -0.42 -8.66 0.68
CA ASP A 247 -0.13 -7.75 -0.44
C ASP A 247 -0.89 -8.10 -1.72
N GLY A 248 -0.94 -9.38 -2.07
CA GLY A 248 -1.64 -9.84 -3.28
C GLY A 248 -3.17 -9.77 -3.19
N GLN A 249 -3.75 -9.74 -1.98
CA GLN A 249 -5.19 -9.52 -1.78
C GLN A 249 -5.53 -8.04 -1.78
N MET A 250 -4.73 -7.20 -1.11
CA MET A 250 -4.89 -5.74 -1.13
C MET A 250 -4.83 -5.19 -2.56
N ALA A 251 -3.89 -5.72 -3.37
CA ALA A 251 -3.72 -5.32 -4.76
C ALA A 251 -4.91 -5.65 -5.67
N LEU A 252 -5.79 -6.57 -5.27
CA LEU A 252 -6.97 -6.90 -6.09
C LEU A 252 -7.89 -5.69 -6.27
N ASP A 253 -8.15 -4.93 -5.21
CA ASP A 253 -8.98 -3.74 -5.31
C ASP A 253 -8.13 -2.54 -5.79
N THR A 254 -7.05 -2.19 -5.08
CA THR A 254 -6.24 -1.01 -5.39
C THR A 254 -5.65 -0.99 -6.81
N VAL A 255 -5.02 -2.10 -7.24
CA VAL A 255 -4.32 -2.13 -8.53
C VAL A 255 -5.28 -2.35 -9.68
N VAL A 256 -6.28 -3.21 -9.47
CA VAL A 256 -7.23 -3.54 -10.53
C VAL A 256 -8.17 -2.37 -10.79
N ASP A 257 -8.68 -1.71 -9.73
CA ASP A 257 -9.51 -0.52 -9.86
C ASP A 257 -8.71 0.62 -10.51
N TYR A 258 -7.45 0.83 -10.09
CA TYR A 258 -6.58 1.81 -10.74
C TYR A 258 -6.40 1.55 -12.25
N ILE A 259 -6.19 0.31 -12.66
CA ILE A 259 -6.07 -0.07 -14.08
C ILE A 259 -7.42 0.12 -14.82
N GLU A 260 -8.55 -0.08 -14.15
CA GLU A 260 -9.87 0.15 -14.76
C GLU A 260 -10.12 1.62 -15.04
N GLU A 261 -9.68 2.50 -14.16
CA GLU A 261 -9.81 3.96 -14.30
C GLU A 261 -8.79 4.55 -15.29
N HIS A 262 -7.60 3.94 -15.40
CA HIS A 262 -6.47 4.45 -16.19
C HIS A 262 -6.09 3.49 -17.32
N LYS A 263 -6.80 3.59 -18.44
CA LYS A 263 -6.61 2.70 -19.62
C LYS A 263 -5.27 2.84 -20.33
N GLU A 264 -4.52 3.88 -20.05
CA GLU A 264 -3.15 4.11 -20.54
C GLU A 264 -2.11 3.18 -19.91
N VAL A 265 -2.42 2.53 -18.78
CA VAL A 265 -1.52 1.57 -18.12
C VAL A 265 -1.31 0.35 -18.98
N LYS A 266 -0.05 0.03 -19.29
CA LYS A 266 0.35 -1.13 -20.11
C LYS A 266 1.09 -2.19 -19.30
N VAL A 267 1.84 -1.77 -18.29
CA VAL A 267 2.69 -2.67 -17.49
C VAL A 267 2.54 -2.36 -16.01
N ALA A 268 2.35 -3.41 -15.19
CA ALA A 268 2.36 -3.33 -13.73
C ALA A 268 3.56 -4.11 -13.17
N VAL A 269 4.50 -3.40 -12.57
CA VAL A 269 5.74 -3.95 -12.00
C VAL A 269 5.58 -4.12 -10.49
N MET A 270 5.66 -5.35 -10.02
CA MET A 270 5.41 -5.69 -8.61
C MET A 270 6.48 -6.63 -8.07
N ASP A 271 6.53 -6.79 -6.75
CA ASP A 271 7.41 -7.75 -6.11
C ASP A 271 6.85 -9.18 -6.13
N SER A 272 7.60 -10.12 -5.60
CA SER A 272 7.18 -11.53 -5.55
C SER A 272 6.02 -11.80 -4.56
N GLY A 273 5.69 -10.88 -3.66
CA GLY A 273 4.55 -10.94 -2.74
C GLY A 273 3.22 -10.90 -3.48
N TYR A 274 3.19 -10.20 -4.60
CA TYR A 274 2.03 -10.04 -5.47
C TYR A 274 1.81 -11.21 -6.45
N ASN A 275 2.59 -12.29 -6.39
CA ASN A 275 2.41 -13.45 -7.26
C ASN A 275 1.20 -14.29 -6.84
N ASN A 276 0.01 -13.71 -6.99
CA ASN A 276 -1.29 -14.31 -6.73
C ASN A 276 -1.99 -14.60 -8.07
N PRO A 277 -2.44 -15.85 -8.34
CA PRO A 277 -3.08 -16.19 -9.61
C PRO A 277 -4.32 -15.36 -9.93
N ILE A 278 -5.12 -14.97 -8.94
CA ILE A 278 -6.32 -14.16 -9.14
C ILE A 278 -5.92 -12.76 -9.61
N LEU A 279 -4.99 -12.11 -8.90
CA LEU A 279 -4.48 -10.79 -9.27
C LEU A 279 -3.88 -10.79 -10.68
N LEU A 280 -3.05 -11.79 -10.98
CA LEU A 280 -2.45 -11.93 -12.32
C LEU A 280 -3.50 -12.11 -13.40
N HIS A 281 -4.53 -12.92 -13.14
CA HIS A 281 -5.63 -13.15 -14.07
C HIS A 281 -6.38 -11.84 -14.37
N GLU A 282 -6.75 -11.09 -13.32
CA GLU A 282 -7.47 -9.83 -13.47
C GLU A 282 -6.64 -8.76 -14.21
N ILE A 283 -5.31 -8.71 -13.99
CA ILE A 283 -4.41 -7.80 -14.72
C ILE A 283 -4.33 -8.19 -16.20
N PHE A 284 -4.11 -9.48 -16.52
CA PHE A 284 -4.07 -9.94 -17.91
C PHE A 284 -5.39 -9.74 -18.65
N LYS A 285 -6.52 -9.95 -17.98
CA LYS A 285 -7.87 -9.73 -18.52
C LYS A 285 -8.08 -8.29 -18.99
N ARG A 286 -7.35 -7.32 -18.42
CA ARG A 286 -7.37 -5.91 -18.80
C ARG A 286 -6.28 -5.51 -19.79
N ASN A 287 -5.62 -6.50 -20.42
CA ASN A 287 -4.53 -6.30 -21.38
C ASN A 287 -3.31 -5.57 -20.79
N VAL A 288 -3.10 -5.63 -19.47
CA VAL A 288 -1.92 -5.12 -18.79
C VAL A 288 -0.94 -6.26 -18.52
N LEU A 289 0.35 -6.00 -18.67
CA LEU A 289 1.39 -6.99 -18.51
C LEU A 289 1.97 -6.95 -17.07
N PRO A 290 1.78 -7.99 -16.25
CA PRO A 290 2.39 -8.05 -14.92
C PRO A 290 3.85 -8.48 -15.00
N VAL A 291 4.76 -7.64 -14.50
CA VAL A 291 6.20 -7.92 -14.41
C VAL A 291 6.53 -8.26 -12.94
N ILE A 292 6.51 -9.55 -12.62
CA ILE A 292 6.67 -10.08 -11.25
C ILE A 292 7.76 -11.15 -11.21
N PRO A 293 8.64 -11.16 -10.20
CA PRO A 293 9.65 -12.21 -10.07
C PRO A 293 9.01 -13.57 -9.82
N TYR A 294 9.51 -14.56 -10.50
CA TYR A 294 9.18 -15.93 -10.24
C TYR A 294 9.90 -16.41 -8.98
N LYS A 295 9.14 -16.84 -7.96
CA LYS A 295 9.72 -17.59 -6.84
C LYS A 295 10.09 -18.97 -7.37
N ARG A 296 11.39 -19.24 -7.53
CA ARG A 296 11.82 -20.64 -7.72
C ARG A 296 11.24 -21.44 -6.55
N PRO A 297 10.58 -22.57 -6.85
CA PRO A 297 10.20 -23.48 -5.79
C PRO A 297 11.49 -23.92 -5.09
N ILE A 298 11.80 -23.29 -4.00
CA ILE A 298 12.77 -23.82 -3.07
C ILE A 298 12.16 -25.14 -2.64
N GLY A 299 12.87 -26.24 -2.92
CA GLY A 299 12.52 -27.53 -2.32
C GLY A 299 12.53 -27.31 -0.81
N ARG A 300 11.38 -26.90 -0.26
CA ARG A 300 11.22 -26.96 1.18
C ARG A 300 11.35 -28.43 1.51
N ALA A 301 12.39 -28.79 2.23
CA ALA A 301 12.33 -29.90 3.11
C ALA A 301 11.01 -29.72 3.88
N GLY A 302 10.00 -30.52 3.56
CA GLY A 302 8.70 -30.37 4.20
C GLY A 302 8.96 -30.51 5.68
N HIS A 303 8.49 -29.58 6.49
CA HIS A 303 8.37 -29.78 7.93
C HIS A 303 7.31 -30.88 8.18
N GLY A 304 7.69 -32.10 7.90
CA GLY A 304 6.82 -33.26 8.01
C GLY A 304 7.63 -34.48 8.39
N GLY A 305 7.81 -34.63 9.64
CA GLY A 305 8.44 -35.84 10.22
C GLY A 305 9.80 -35.56 10.85
N SER A 306 10.01 -36.16 11.95
CA SER A 306 11.22 -36.16 12.79
C SER A 306 12.49 -36.68 12.13
N SER A 307 12.52 -36.90 10.81
CA SER A 307 13.60 -37.56 10.07
C SER A 307 14.34 -36.71 9.04
N GLY A 308 13.98 -35.41 8.83
CA GLY A 308 14.71 -34.54 7.88
C GLY A 308 14.60 -34.91 6.40
N GLU A 309 13.74 -35.86 6.03
CA GLU A 309 13.59 -36.35 4.68
C GLU A 309 12.85 -35.39 3.76
N MET A 310 13.39 -35.19 2.56
CA MET A 310 12.86 -34.26 1.55
C MET A 310 11.66 -34.87 0.81
N TYR A 311 10.46 -34.34 1.03
CA TYR A 311 9.27 -34.76 0.26
C TYR A 311 9.29 -34.27 -1.18
N LEU A 312 8.77 -35.08 -2.10
CA LEU A 312 8.56 -34.69 -3.51
C LEU A 312 7.53 -33.54 -3.58
N THR A 313 8.02 -32.40 -4.00
CA THR A 313 7.18 -31.19 -4.20
C THR A 313 6.36 -31.31 -5.48
N LYS A 314 5.29 -30.50 -5.63
CA LYS A 314 4.43 -30.41 -6.82
C LYS A 314 5.23 -30.28 -8.14
N PHE A 315 6.39 -29.66 -8.12
CA PHE A 315 7.23 -29.41 -9.30
C PHE A 315 7.92 -30.67 -9.86
N ARG A 316 7.94 -31.76 -9.11
CA ARG A 316 8.41 -33.07 -9.60
C ARG A 316 7.33 -33.81 -10.37
N PHE A 317 6.09 -33.29 -10.39
CA PHE A 317 4.95 -33.84 -11.11
C PHE A 317 4.74 -33.02 -12.37
N LYS A 318 4.74 -33.68 -13.54
CA LYS A 318 4.55 -33.03 -14.83
C LYS A 318 3.07 -32.83 -15.09
N TYR A 319 2.63 -31.58 -15.28
CA TYR A 319 1.27 -31.29 -15.70
C TYR A 319 1.15 -31.37 -17.22
N ILE A 320 0.13 -32.08 -17.70
CA ILE A 320 -0.21 -32.23 -19.12
C ILE A 320 -1.49 -31.43 -19.37
N GLU A 321 -1.33 -30.24 -19.91
CA GLU A 321 -2.40 -29.25 -20.04
C GLU A 321 -3.52 -29.72 -20.98
N MET A 322 -3.17 -30.35 -22.13
CA MET A 322 -4.12 -30.83 -23.13
C MET A 322 -5.15 -31.82 -22.57
N HIS A 323 -4.80 -32.55 -21.49
CA HIS A 323 -5.65 -33.59 -20.94
C HIS A 323 -5.98 -33.37 -19.45
N ASP A 324 -5.61 -32.24 -18.89
CA ASP A 324 -5.86 -31.84 -17.49
C ASP A 324 -5.50 -32.91 -16.46
N TYR A 325 -4.28 -33.46 -16.53
CA TYR A 325 -3.77 -34.40 -15.53
C TYR A 325 -2.30 -34.16 -15.16
N TYR A 326 -1.88 -34.72 -14.04
CA TYR A 326 -0.48 -34.76 -13.64
C TYR A 326 0.11 -36.17 -13.82
N VAL A 327 1.39 -36.21 -14.17
CA VAL A 327 2.19 -37.46 -14.16
C VAL A 327 3.15 -37.38 -13.00
N CYS A 328 3.13 -38.39 -12.11
CA CYS A 328 4.05 -38.43 -10.98
C CYS A 328 5.44 -38.97 -11.39
N PRO A 329 6.48 -38.86 -10.53
CA PRO A 329 7.81 -39.38 -10.81
C PRO A 329 7.87 -40.91 -11.05
N ASN A 330 6.85 -41.65 -10.62
CA ASN A 330 6.65 -43.08 -10.92
C ASN A 330 5.69 -43.31 -12.09
N GLU A 331 5.59 -42.35 -13.02
CA GLU A 331 4.81 -42.41 -14.25
C GLU A 331 3.30 -42.69 -14.09
N MET A 332 2.75 -42.57 -12.89
CA MET A 332 1.33 -42.77 -12.65
C MET A 332 0.57 -41.44 -12.89
N ILE A 333 -0.60 -41.56 -13.53
CA ILE A 333 -1.49 -40.42 -13.84
C ILE A 333 -2.31 -40.06 -12.60
N LEU A 334 -2.35 -38.75 -12.27
CA LEU A 334 -3.26 -38.16 -11.29
C LEU A 334 -4.30 -37.35 -12.08
N THR A 335 -5.54 -37.83 -12.06
CA THR A 335 -6.66 -37.16 -12.71
C THR A 335 -7.37 -36.20 -11.78
N TYR A 336 -8.03 -35.20 -12.34
CA TYR A 336 -8.95 -34.34 -11.61
C TYR A 336 -10.04 -35.15 -10.89
N ARG A 337 -10.31 -34.81 -9.64
CA ARG A 337 -11.30 -35.50 -8.78
C ARG A 337 -12.28 -34.59 -8.10
N GLY A 338 -12.16 -33.31 -8.33
CA GLY A 338 -13.05 -32.30 -7.84
C GLY A 338 -12.36 -31.13 -7.17
N THR A 339 -13.15 -30.12 -6.80
CA THR A 339 -12.68 -28.87 -6.21
C THR A 339 -12.77 -28.93 -4.67
N ASN A 340 -11.72 -28.50 -4.00
CA ASN A 340 -11.71 -28.44 -2.53
C ASN A 340 -12.44 -27.18 -2.01
N LYS A 341 -12.54 -27.04 -0.67
CA LYS A 341 -13.20 -25.91 -0.01
C LYS A 341 -12.56 -24.53 -0.30
N LEU A 342 -11.31 -24.51 -0.78
CA LEU A 342 -10.57 -23.30 -1.11
C LEU A 342 -10.56 -22.98 -2.62
N GLY A 343 -11.38 -23.69 -3.42
CA GLY A 343 -11.45 -23.49 -4.87
C GLY A 343 -10.32 -24.10 -5.68
N TYR A 344 -9.44 -24.90 -5.05
CA TYR A 344 -8.37 -25.56 -5.79
C TYR A 344 -8.85 -26.88 -6.37
N ARG A 345 -8.55 -27.13 -7.63
CA ARG A 345 -8.72 -28.42 -8.29
C ARG A 345 -7.81 -29.46 -7.65
N GLU A 346 -8.35 -30.61 -7.26
CA GLU A 346 -7.60 -31.73 -6.66
C GLU A 346 -7.37 -32.85 -7.68
N TYR A 347 -6.10 -33.25 -7.79
CA TYR A 347 -5.67 -34.34 -8.68
C TYR A 347 -5.17 -35.50 -7.84
N LYS A 348 -5.72 -36.70 -8.08
CA LYS A 348 -5.46 -37.93 -7.32
C LYS A 348 -5.27 -39.12 -8.27
N THR A 349 -4.47 -40.09 -7.85
CA THR A 349 -4.37 -41.39 -8.51
C THR A 349 -5.12 -42.47 -7.71
N LYS A 350 -5.20 -43.68 -8.20
CA LYS A 350 -5.76 -44.83 -7.45
C LYS A 350 -4.87 -45.18 -6.27
N VAL A 351 -5.48 -45.63 -5.16
CA VAL A 351 -4.76 -45.97 -3.91
C VAL A 351 -3.69 -47.06 -4.19
N GLN A 352 -4.00 -48.04 -5.00
CA GLN A 352 -3.10 -49.15 -5.35
C GLN A 352 -1.78 -48.65 -5.98
N ASN A 353 -1.80 -47.59 -6.76
CA ASN A 353 -0.62 -46.99 -7.41
C ASN A 353 0.36 -46.38 -6.42
N CYS A 354 -0.12 -46.01 -5.22
CA CYS A 354 0.71 -45.39 -4.16
C CYS A 354 1.14 -46.41 -3.08
N LEU A 355 0.41 -47.50 -2.89
CA LEU A 355 0.71 -48.48 -1.82
C LEU A 355 2.09 -49.13 -2.00
N ASN A 356 2.43 -49.56 -3.20
CA ASN A 356 3.69 -50.22 -3.54
C ASN A 356 4.67 -49.32 -4.29
N CYS A 357 4.51 -48.00 -4.18
CA CYS A 357 5.36 -47.06 -4.87
C CYS A 357 6.73 -46.90 -4.20
N PRO A 358 7.85 -47.06 -4.91
CA PRO A 358 9.18 -46.89 -4.35
C PRO A 358 9.46 -45.48 -3.80
N PHE A 359 8.75 -44.46 -4.29
CA PHE A 359 8.86 -43.08 -3.83
C PHE A 359 7.89 -42.74 -2.68
N LYS A 360 7.13 -43.71 -2.16
CA LYS A 360 6.04 -43.44 -1.20
C LYS A 360 6.50 -42.67 0.02
N THR A 361 7.59 -43.09 0.64
CA THR A 361 8.16 -42.46 1.84
C THR A 361 8.57 -41.00 1.63
N HIS A 362 9.12 -40.70 0.45
CA HIS A 362 9.54 -39.36 0.07
C HIS A 362 8.43 -38.54 -0.66
N CYS A 363 7.26 -39.13 -0.89
CA CYS A 363 6.19 -38.51 -1.62
C CYS A 363 5.08 -37.97 -0.74
N THR A 364 4.56 -38.80 0.18
CA THR A 364 3.43 -38.40 1.04
C THR A 364 3.25 -39.34 2.20
N ASN A 365 2.89 -38.79 3.38
CA ASN A 365 2.50 -39.58 4.58
C ASN A 365 1.04 -40.05 4.49
N GLN A 366 0.26 -39.54 3.55
CA GLN A 366 -1.14 -39.96 3.35
C GLN A 366 -1.23 -41.25 2.52
N LYS A 367 -2.42 -41.86 2.49
CA LYS A 367 -2.67 -43.05 1.66
C LYS A 367 -2.30 -42.82 0.19
N ILE A 368 -2.62 -41.62 -0.34
CA ILE A 368 -2.31 -41.19 -1.69
C ILE A 368 -1.77 -39.73 -1.71
N LYS A 369 -0.99 -39.41 -2.72
CA LYS A 369 -0.60 -38.03 -2.98
C LYS A 369 -1.77 -37.28 -3.60
N VAL A 370 -2.11 -36.12 -3.01
CA VAL A 370 -3.06 -35.16 -3.57
C VAL A 370 -2.28 -33.94 -4.03
N LEU A 371 -2.47 -33.56 -5.28
CA LEU A 371 -1.98 -32.28 -5.82
C LEU A 371 -3.13 -31.33 -5.96
N THR A 372 -2.89 -30.07 -5.60
CA THR A 372 -3.86 -28.99 -5.78
C THR A 372 -3.37 -27.99 -6.83
N ARG A 373 -4.29 -27.51 -7.68
CA ARG A 373 -4.02 -26.52 -8.72
C ARG A 373 -5.08 -25.42 -8.66
N HIS A 374 -4.63 -24.17 -8.64
CA HIS A 374 -5.55 -23.05 -8.75
C HIS A 374 -6.16 -23.01 -10.16
N PRO A 375 -7.45 -22.67 -10.36
CA PRO A 375 -8.05 -22.56 -11.69
C PRO A 375 -7.23 -21.65 -12.61
N TYR A 376 -6.78 -20.51 -12.10
CA TYR A 376 -5.96 -19.53 -12.83
C TYR A 376 -4.44 -19.78 -12.75
N GLU A 377 -3.98 -21.00 -12.43
CA GLU A 377 -2.53 -21.29 -12.36
C GLU A 377 -1.79 -21.07 -13.69
N TYR A 378 -2.51 -21.09 -14.81
CA TYR A 378 -1.97 -20.88 -16.17
C TYR A 378 -1.36 -19.48 -16.38
N VAL A 379 -1.77 -18.48 -15.60
CA VAL A 379 -1.23 -17.11 -15.70
C VAL A 379 0.21 -16.96 -15.16
N ARG A 380 0.66 -17.88 -14.29
CA ARG A 380 2.01 -17.79 -13.71
C ARG A 380 3.15 -17.98 -14.70
N PRO A 381 3.09 -18.97 -15.63
CA PRO A 381 4.03 -19.05 -16.74
C PRO A 381 4.08 -17.77 -17.58
N LEU A 382 2.92 -17.19 -17.93
CA LEU A 382 2.83 -15.96 -18.71
C LEU A 382 3.48 -14.77 -17.99
N ALA A 383 3.22 -14.59 -16.69
CA ALA A 383 3.87 -13.56 -15.88
C ALA A 383 5.39 -13.78 -15.77
N ARG A 384 5.85 -15.04 -15.74
CA ARG A 384 7.28 -15.37 -15.79
C ARG A 384 7.90 -14.97 -17.13
N GLU A 385 7.25 -15.27 -18.23
CA GLU A 385 7.70 -14.87 -19.58
C GLU A 385 7.78 -13.35 -19.69
N ALA A 386 6.75 -12.64 -19.24
CA ALA A 386 6.74 -11.18 -19.16
C ALA A 386 7.94 -10.64 -18.37
N ARG A 387 8.25 -11.23 -17.21
CA ARG A 387 9.40 -10.83 -16.39
C ARG A 387 10.74 -11.12 -17.04
N LEU A 388 10.86 -12.16 -17.84
CA LEU A 388 12.09 -12.59 -18.51
C LEU A 388 12.28 -11.95 -19.90
N SER A 389 11.26 -11.30 -20.46
CA SER A 389 11.37 -10.52 -21.69
C SER A 389 12.40 -9.38 -21.56
N GLU A 390 12.84 -8.80 -22.66
CA GLU A 390 13.74 -7.64 -22.66
C GLU A 390 13.13 -6.47 -21.88
N MET A 391 11.86 -6.15 -22.11
CA MET A 391 11.14 -5.13 -21.40
C MET A 391 11.06 -5.42 -19.88
N GLY A 392 10.73 -6.65 -19.50
CA GLY A 392 10.66 -7.02 -18.07
C GLY A 392 12.02 -6.99 -17.38
N LYS A 393 13.12 -7.26 -18.08
CA LYS A 393 14.48 -7.13 -17.58
C LYS A 393 14.90 -5.67 -17.39
N ASP A 394 14.42 -4.77 -18.27
CA ASP A 394 14.66 -3.32 -18.16
C ASP A 394 13.83 -2.69 -17.04
N LEU A 395 12.53 -2.98 -16.99
CA LEU A 395 11.60 -2.33 -16.05
C LEU A 395 11.77 -2.80 -14.60
N TYR A 396 12.00 -4.09 -14.35
CA TYR A 396 12.02 -4.60 -12.99
C TYR A 396 13.08 -3.95 -12.07
N PRO A 397 14.33 -3.69 -12.52
CA PRO A 397 15.33 -2.99 -11.72
C PRO A 397 14.94 -1.54 -11.36
N LYS A 398 14.11 -0.89 -12.18
CA LYS A 398 13.64 0.49 -11.95
C LYS A 398 12.81 0.64 -10.66
N ARG A 399 12.30 -0.46 -10.07
CA ARG A 399 11.66 -0.44 -8.75
C ARG A 399 12.52 0.23 -7.69
N LYS A 400 13.85 0.03 -7.72
CA LYS A 400 14.78 0.63 -6.77
C LYS A 400 14.82 2.16 -6.85
N THR A 401 14.70 2.69 -8.06
CA THR A 401 14.76 4.14 -8.31
C THR A 401 13.38 4.80 -8.33
N SER A 402 12.31 4.04 -8.44
CA SER A 402 10.93 4.48 -8.36
C SER A 402 10.35 4.21 -6.96
N ILE A 403 9.53 3.19 -6.79
CA ILE A 403 8.71 2.94 -5.59
C ILE A 403 9.54 2.73 -4.30
N GLU A 404 10.66 1.99 -4.36
CA GLU A 404 11.51 1.79 -3.16
C GLU A 404 12.13 3.11 -2.68
N ARG A 405 12.55 3.97 -3.63
CA ARG A 405 13.04 5.32 -3.32
C ARG A 405 11.94 6.22 -2.76
N VAL A 406 10.70 6.13 -3.27
CA VAL A 406 9.54 6.85 -2.74
C VAL A 406 9.38 6.54 -1.25
N PHE A 407 9.37 5.26 -0.87
CA PHE A 407 9.25 4.86 0.53
C PHE A 407 10.42 5.33 1.39
N GLY A 408 11.63 5.25 0.89
CA GLY A 408 12.80 5.76 1.58
C GLY A 408 12.66 7.25 1.92
N ILE A 409 12.33 8.07 0.93
CA ILE A 409 12.16 9.52 1.09
C ILE A 409 10.96 9.84 1.98
N ALA A 410 9.81 9.17 1.77
CA ALA A 410 8.60 9.43 2.55
C ALA A 410 8.78 9.09 4.05
N LYS A 411 9.51 8.02 4.36
CA LYS A 411 9.84 7.65 5.75
C LYS A 411 10.84 8.59 6.40
N MET A 412 11.85 9.03 5.67
CA MET A 412 12.92 9.89 6.21
C MET A 412 12.49 11.36 6.31
N ASN A 413 11.73 11.86 5.33
CA ASN A 413 11.51 13.29 5.13
C ASN A 413 10.04 13.74 5.28
N HIS A 414 9.08 12.80 5.39
CA HIS A 414 7.64 13.11 5.38
C HIS A 414 6.84 12.35 6.44
N CYS A 415 7.48 11.86 7.50
CA CYS A 415 6.85 11.20 8.65
C CYS A 415 6.13 9.87 8.36
N LEU A 416 6.36 9.17 7.23
CA LEU A 416 5.59 7.97 6.89
C LEU A 416 5.81 6.79 7.85
N GLY A 417 6.99 6.65 8.46
CA GLY A 417 7.40 5.43 9.18
C GLY A 417 6.62 5.09 10.46
N PHE A 418 5.96 6.08 11.08
CA PHE A 418 5.22 5.93 12.33
C PHE A 418 4.01 6.85 12.34
N THR A 419 2.91 6.42 12.99
CA THR A 419 1.70 7.25 13.16
C THR A 419 1.30 7.35 14.64
N PHE A 420 0.81 8.52 15.05
CA PHE A 420 0.11 8.74 16.31
C PHE A 420 -1.42 8.60 16.17
N LEU A 421 -1.92 8.57 14.94
CA LEU A 421 -3.34 8.46 14.64
C LEU A 421 -3.78 7.00 14.79
N ARG A 422 -5.01 6.80 15.25
CA ARG A 422 -5.68 5.51 15.37
C ARG A 422 -6.86 5.48 14.42
N GLY A 423 -7.14 4.28 13.88
CA GLY A 423 -8.18 4.09 12.90
C GLY A 423 -7.67 4.12 11.46
N LEU A 424 -8.29 3.29 10.61
CA LEU A 424 -7.86 3.11 9.21
C LEU A 424 -8.00 4.40 8.41
N LYS A 425 -9.21 5.02 8.42
CA LYS A 425 -9.50 6.24 7.65
C LYS A 425 -8.56 7.40 7.98
N LYS A 426 -8.26 7.63 9.26
CA LYS A 426 -7.33 8.70 9.66
C LYS A 426 -5.91 8.48 9.15
N ASN A 427 -5.48 7.23 9.06
CA ASN A 427 -4.17 6.89 8.51
C ASN A 427 -4.14 6.95 6.98
N GLU A 428 -5.26 6.69 6.33
CA GLU A 428 -5.44 6.89 4.91
C GLU A 428 -5.39 8.38 4.54
N ASP A 429 -6.18 9.24 5.19
CA ASP A 429 -6.16 10.70 5.00
C ASP A 429 -4.76 11.28 5.25
N ARG A 430 -4.09 10.77 6.29
CA ARG A 430 -2.69 11.11 6.56
C ARG A 430 -1.75 10.67 5.44
N SER A 431 -1.97 9.51 4.85
CA SER A 431 -1.16 9.00 3.75
C SER A 431 -1.31 9.89 2.52
N PHE A 432 -2.52 10.30 2.18
CA PHE A 432 -2.76 11.27 1.10
C PHE A 432 -1.99 12.57 1.35
N MET A 433 -2.00 13.13 2.56
CA MET A 433 -1.26 14.36 2.86
C MET A 433 0.26 14.17 2.75
N ILE A 434 0.79 13.05 3.21
CA ILE A 434 2.22 12.74 3.11
C ILE A 434 2.64 12.68 1.64
N PHE A 435 1.90 11.95 0.81
CA PHE A 435 2.24 11.80 -0.61
C PHE A 435 1.91 13.04 -1.44
N SER A 436 0.93 13.85 -1.02
CA SER A 436 0.73 15.19 -1.55
C SER A 436 1.99 16.05 -1.38
N MET A 437 2.55 16.05 -0.17
CA MET A 437 3.77 16.82 0.12
C MET A 437 5.02 16.23 -0.56
N TYR A 438 5.08 14.92 -0.70
CA TYR A 438 6.12 14.26 -1.47
C TYR A 438 6.07 14.71 -2.95
N ASN A 439 4.91 14.63 -3.60
CA ASN A 439 4.70 15.04 -4.98
C ASN A 439 4.92 16.55 -5.16
N LEU A 440 4.38 17.37 -4.27
CA LEU A 440 4.52 18.82 -4.31
C LEU A 440 5.98 19.27 -4.15
N LYS A 441 6.73 18.67 -3.23
CA LYS A 441 8.17 18.94 -3.07
C LYS A 441 8.95 18.59 -4.33
N LYS A 442 8.61 17.46 -4.96
CA LYS A 442 9.22 17.02 -6.21
C LYS A 442 8.90 18.01 -7.33
N LEU A 443 7.64 18.42 -7.46
CA LEU A 443 7.20 19.44 -8.42
C LEU A 443 7.97 20.74 -8.22
N ALA A 444 7.99 21.26 -7.00
CA ALA A 444 8.68 22.50 -6.64
C ALA A 444 10.19 22.45 -6.91
N THR A 445 10.80 21.26 -6.84
CA THR A 445 12.22 21.09 -7.11
C THR A 445 12.52 21.05 -8.61
N LEU A 446 11.60 20.53 -9.42
CA LEU A 446 11.77 20.43 -10.88
C LEU A 446 11.45 21.73 -11.60
N MET A 447 10.56 22.58 -11.03
CA MET A 447 10.09 23.82 -11.64
C MET A 447 10.84 25.07 -11.16
N ALA A 448 11.70 24.94 -10.17
CA ALA A 448 12.55 26.00 -9.61
C ALA A 448 13.97 25.91 -10.17
#